data_0000d5c58f0b84d1f70743d16e80ccb2
#
_entry.id   0000d5c58f0b84d1f70743d16e80ccb2
#
_cell.length_a   1.000
_cell.length_b   1.000
_cell.length_c   1.000
_cell.angle_alpha   90.00
_cell.angle_beta   90.00
_cell.angle_gamma   90.00
#
_symmetry.space_group_name_H-M   'P 1'
#
loop_
_entity.id
_entity.type
_entity.pdbx_description
1 polymer ?
#
loop_
_entity_poly.entity_id
_entity_poly.type
_entity_poly.pdbx_seq_one_letter_code
_entity_poly.pdbx_strand_id
1 'polypeptide(L)'
;VVSVSSEELSALAGVGPAKLRKDLSHLGSYGVRGVGYDVTMLAAEITEVLGLARDWPVAIIGMGNLGRALAAYRGFATRGFKVVAVLDHDERLVGLRAAGLVVQAMADLPALVREQGLAIGVIATPPESAQDVADQLVAAGVRSILNFAPVVLSVPGGVDVRKVDLGTELQILAFLAQQRTVPTTRTAEVS
;
A
#
# COMPACT_ATOMS: atom_id res chain seq x y z
N VAL A 1 4.16 -22.54 23.63
CA VAL A 1 4.02 -22.52 22.17
C VAL A 1 2.55 -22.55 21.85
N VAL A 2 2.02 -21.48 21.26
CA VAL A 2 0.62 -21.42 20.81
C VAL A 2 0.62 -21.93 19.37
N SER A 3 -0.05 -23.03 19.11
CA SER A 3 -0.28 -23.56 17.78
C SER A 3 -1.70 -23.24 17.32
N VAL A 4 -1.89 -23.04 16.04
CA VAL A 4 -3.18 -22.77 15.40
C VAL A 4 -3.39 -23.76 14.26
N SER A 5 -4.60 -24.33 14.14
CA SER A 5 -4.95 -25.20 13.03
C SER A 5 -5.15 -24.42 11.72
N SER A 6 -5.07 -25.12 10.58
CA SER A 6 -5.38 -24.47 9.29
C SER A 6 -6.84 -24.03 9.18
N GLU A 7 -7.73 -24.70 9.86
CA GLU A 7 -9.16 -24.37 9.94
C GLU A 7 -9.39 -23.06 10.71
N GLU A 8 -8.80 -22.94 11.91
CA GLU A 8 -8.89 -21.74 12.74
C GLU A 8 -8.24 -20.53 12.04
N LEU A 9 -7.03 -20.72 11.51
CA LEU A 9 -6.30 -19.65 10.83
C LEU A 9 -7.04 -19.17 9.57
N SER A 10 -7.63 -20.10 8.80
CA SER A 10 -8.41 -19.75 7.60
C SER A 10 -9.70 -18.99 7.93
N ALA A 11 -10.36 -19.35 9.03
CA ALA A 11 -11.54 -18.63 9.51
C ALA A 11 -11.19 -17.18 9.90
N LEU A 12 -10.08 -17.00 10.64
CA LEU A 12 -9.57 -15.66 10.99
C LEU A 12 -9.16 -14.82 9.78
N ALA A 13 -8.55 -15.47 8.77
CA ALA A 13 -8.10 -14.82 7.53
C ALA A 13 -9.23 -14.60 6.49
N GLY A 14 -10.44 -15.13 6.73
CA GLY A 14 -11.56 -15.02 5.79
C GLY A 14 -11.34 -15.77 4.46
N VAL A 15 -10.53 -16.84 4.45
CA VAL A 15 -10.21 -17.64 3.27
C VAL A 15 -10.50 -19.13 3.52
N GLY A 16 -10.59 -19.93 2.43
CA GLY A 16 -10.77 -21.37 2.58
C GLY A 16 -9.46 -22.07 3.05
N PRO A 17 -9.56 -23.17 3.86
CA PRO A 17 -8.38 -23.86 4.40
C PRO A 17 -7.44 -24.40 3.31
N ALA A 18 -7.97 -24.84 2.16
CA ALA A 18 -7.15 -25.32 1.04
C ALA A 18 -6.33 -24.18 0.41
N LYS A 19 -6.96 -23.00 0.25
CA LYS A 19 -6.28 -21.80 -0.24
C LYS A 19 -5.20 -21.34 0.74
N LEU A 20 -5.51 -21.30 2.04
CA LEU A 20 -4.54 -20.93 3.07
C LEU A 20 -3.31 -21.84 3.02
N ARG A 21 -3.50 -23.18 3.00
CA ARG A 21 -2.38 -24.14 2.93
C ARG A 21 -1.54 -23.94 1.69
N LYS A 22 -2.17 -23.67 0.53
CA LYS A 22 -1.46 -23.39 -0.70
C LYS A 22 -0.65 -22.07 -0.58
N ASP A 23 -1.26 -21.01 -0.09
CA ASP A 23 -0.60 -19.72 0.06
C ASP A 23 0.60 -19.83 1.04
N LEU A 24 0.43 -20.48 2.19
CA LEU A 24 1.50 -20.71 3.15
C LEU A 24 2.62 -21.63 2.62
N SER A 25 2.32 -22.57 1.72
CA SER A 25 3.34 -23.42 1.13
C SER A 25 4.37 -22.67 0.28
N HIS A 26 4.04 -21.47 -0.19
CA HIS A 26 5.00 -20.58 -0.88
C HIS A 26 6.02 -19.95 0.07
N LEU A 27 5.72 -19.90 1.37
CA LEU A 27 6.65 -19.40 2.39
C LEU A 27 7.58 -20.51 2.91
N GLY A 28 7.21 -21.80 2.75
CA GLY A 28 7.95 -22.95 3.25
C GLY A 28 7.02 -23.98 3.91
N SER A 29 7.60 -25.00 4.53
CA SER A 29 6.86 -26.09 5.21
C SER A 29 6.81 -25.85 6.71
N TYR A 30 5.90 -25.02 7.17
CA TYR A 30 5.78 -24.64 8.60
C TYR A 30 4.65 -25.35 9.35
N GLY A 31 3.79 -26.11 8.64
CA GLY A 31 2.70 -26.86 9.25
C GLY A 31 3.13 -28.28 9.61
N VAL A 32 2.88 -28.71 10.84
CA VAL A 32 3.02 -30.11 11.26
C VAL A 32 1.67 -30.80 11.14
N ARG A 33 1.63 -31.91 10.41
CA ARG A 33 0.38 -32.66 10.19
C ARG A 33 -0.22 -33.11 11.52
N GLY A 34 -1.48 -32.70 11.79
CA GLY A 34 -2.20 -33.02 13.04
C GLY A 34 -1.88 -32.06 14.21
N VAL A 35 -0.94 -31.13 14.08
CA VAL A 35 -0.58 -30.17 15.13
C VAL A 35 -0.93 -28.74 14.72
N GLY A 36 -0.86 -28.41 13.42
CA GLY A 36 -1.08 -27.07 12.91
C GLY A 36 0.23 -26.28 12.74
N TYR A 37 0.13 -24.98 12.90
CA TYR A 37 1.24 -24.02 12.72
C TYR A 37 1.65 -23.43 14.06
N ASP A 38 2.95 -23.38 14.35
CA ASP A 38 3.48 -22.55 15.42
C ASP A 38 3.28 -21.07 15.06
N VAL A 39 2.50 -20.36 15.87
CA VAL A 39 2.11 -18.98 15.60
C VAL A 39 3.33 -18.05 15.59
N THR A 40 4.28 -18.25 16.51
CA THR A 40 5.47 -17.40 16.63
C THR A 40 6.39 -17.58 15.41
N MET A 41 6.65 -18.82 15.02
CA MET A 41 7.47 -19.12 13.85
C MET A 41 6.82 -18.63 12.55
N LEU A 42 5.53 -18.90 12.37
CA LEU A 42 4.80 -18.49 11.19
C LEU A 42 4.73 -16.95 11.07
N ALA A 43 4.50 -16.26 12.18
CA ALA A 43 4.48 -14.78 12.18
C ALA A 43 5.85 -14.19 11.84
N ALA A 44 6.94 -14.76 12.38
CA ALA A 44 8.30 -14.32 12.06
C ALA A 44 8.62 -14.50 10.58
N GLU A 45 8.28 -15.66 10.02
CA GLU A 45 8.52 -15.96 8.61
C GLU A 45 7.70 -15.06 7.67
N ILE A 46 6.41 -14.88 7.95
CA ILE A 46 5.58 -13.95 7.19
C ILE A 46 6.17 -12.54 7.25
N THR A 47 6.63 -12.11 8.42
CA THR A 47 7.24 -10.80 8.62
C THR A 47 8.51 -10.65 7.78
N GLU A 48 9.35 -11.67 7.71
CA GLU A 48 10.58 -11.67 6.93
C GLU A 48 10.30 -11.65 5.42
N VAL A 49 9.46 -12.59 4.94
CA VAL A 49 9.14 -12.72 3.51
C VAL A 49 8.41 -11.48 2.96
N LEU A 50 7.55 -10.88 3.76
CA LEU A 50 6.89 -9.62 3.39
C LEU A 50 7.79 -8.39 3.57
N GLY A 51 9.04 -8.57 4.03
CA GLY A 51 9.97 -7.47 4.27
C GLY A 51 9.55 -6.54 5.41
N LEU A 52 8.69 -6.99 6.32
CA LEU A 52 8.18 -6.21 7.44
C LEU A 52 9.13 -6.22 8.66
N ALA A 53 10.22 -6.99 8.58
CA ALA A 53 11.24 -7.05 9.64
C ALA A 53 12.10 -5.79 9.73
N ARG A 54 11.97 -4.87 8.77
CA ARG A 54 12.71 -3.61 8.71
C ARG A 54 11.78 -2.44 8.45
N ASP A 55 12.20 -1.25 8.90
CA ASP A 55 11.52 -0.02 8.53
C ASP A 55 11.76 0.32 7.06
N TRP A 56 10.69 0.66 6.36
CA TRP A 56 10.73 1.16 4.99
C TRP A 56 10.58 2.68 5.00
N PRO A 57 11.65 3.43 4.68
CA PRO A 57 11.55 4.89 4.60
C PRO A 57 10.67 5.32 3.44
N VAL A 58 9.68 6.17 3.75
CA VAL A 58 8.65 6.64 2.82
C VAL A 58 8.72 8.16 2.73
N ALA A 59 8.68 8.70 1.51
CA ALA A 59 8.38 10.10 1.27
C ALA A 59 6.96 10.29 0.77
N ILE A 60 6.29 11.34 1.22
CA ILE A 60 5.00 11.77 0.70
C ILE A 60 5.18 13.07 -0.07
N ILE A 61 4.76 13.07 -1.33
CA ILE A 61 4.87 14.20 -2.25
C ILE A 61 3.49 14.78 -2.52
N GLY A 62 3.35 16.08 -2.26
CA GLY A 62 2.08 16.81 -2.32
C GLY A 62 1.46 16.97 -0.94
N MET A 63 1.52 18.17 -0.39
CA MET A 63 1.03 18.52 0.96
C MET A 63 -0.34 19.19 0.94
N GLY A 64 -1.20 18.78 0.00
CA GLY A 64 -2.63 19.04 0.02
C GLY A 64 -3.36 18.28 1.13
N ASN A 65 -4.68 18.24 1.08
CA ASN A 65 -5.48 17.57 2.11
C ASN A 65 -5.13 16.07 2.27
N LEU A 66 -5.00 15.35 1.16
CA LEU A 66 -4.68 13.93 1.17
C LEU A 66 -3.26 13.68 1.68
N GLY A 67 -2.27 14.41 1.19
CA GLY A 67 -0.88 14.22 1.61
C GLY A 67 -0.68 14.48 3.11
N ARG A 68 -1.31 15.52 3.64
CA ARG A 68 -1.30 15.79 5.09
C ARG A 68 -1.95 14.67 5.91
N ALA A 69 -3.09 14.13 5.43
CA ALA A 69 -3.77 13.02 6.09
C ALA A 69 -2.90 11.76 6.08
N LEU A 70 -2.27 11.44 4.95
CA LEU A 70 -1.36 10.30 4.82
C LEU A 70 -0.10 10.47 5.70
N ALA A 71 0.48 11.67 5.74
CA ALA A 71 1.64 11.95 6.59
C ALA A 71 1.33 11.76 8.09
N ALA A 72 0.11 12.06 8.52
CA ALA A 72 -0.35 11.87 9.90
C ALA A 72 -0.87 10.46 10.20
N TYR A 73 -0.95 9.58 9.20
CA TYR A 73 -1.55 8.26 9.37
C TYR A 73 -0.66 7.29 10.14
N ARG A 74 -1.01 7.03 11.39
CA ARG A 74 -0.25 6.15 12.30
C ARG A 74 -0.20 4.68 11.85
N GLY A 75 -1.14 4.24 11.03
CA GLY A 75 -1.19 2.87 10.52
C GLY A 75 -0.01 2.49 9.62
N PHE A 76 0.76 3.44 9.12
CA PHE A 76 1.99 3.15 8.40
C PHE A 76 3.07 2.62 9.35
N ALA A 77 3.31 3.30 10.46
CA ALA A 77 4.34 2.93 11.43
C ALA A 77 4.10 1.54 12.03
N THR A 78 2.85 1.16 12.29
CA THR A 78 2.51 -0.17 12.82
C THR A 78 2.80 -1.32 11.84
N ARG A 79 3.08 -0.98 10.57
CA ARG A 79 3.36 -1.94 9.50
C ARG A 79 4.77 -1.82 8.95
N GLY A 80 5.69 -1.15 9.67
CA GLY A 80 7.08 -0.98 9.25
C GLY A 80 7.30 0.10 8.17
N PHE A 81 6.33 0.97 7.89
CA PHE A 81 6.51 2.10 6.97
C PHE A 81 6.75 3.38 7.76
N LYS A 82 7.92 3.95 7.63
CA LYS A 82 8.30 5.18 8.33
C LYS A 82 8.27 6.36 7.38
N VAL A 83 7.34 7.29 7.58
CA VAL A 83 7.35 8.56 6.84
C VAL A 83 8.52 9.38 7.34
N VAL A 84 9.54 9.55 6.51
CA VAL A 84 10.78 10.28 6.84
C VAL A 84 10.85 11.63 6.18
N ALA A 85 10.11 11.84 5.09
CA ALA A 85 10.10 13.09 4.35
C ALA A 85 8.70 13.44 3.85
N VAL A 86 8.40 14.72 3.81
CA VAL A 86 7.22 15.30 3.15
C VAL A 86 7.70 16.41 2.23
N LEU A 87 7.30 16.36 0.96
CA LEU A 87 7.77 17.29 -0.07
C LEU A 87 6.61 17.95 -0.80
N ASP A 88 6.85 19.16 -1.25
CA ASP A 88 5.93 19.86 -2.15
C ASP A 88 6.73 20.73 -3.14
N HIS A 89 6.11 21.04 -4.29
CA HIS A 89 6.67 21.99 -5.25
C HIS A 89 6.26 23.43 -4.94
N ASP A 90 5.21 23.63 -4.12
CA ASP A 90 4.75 24.96 -3.74
C ASP A 90 5.68 25.54 -2.66
N GLU A 91 6.48 26.53 -3.06
CA GLU A 91 7.41 27.23 -2.16
C GLU A 91 6.75 27.81 -0.90
N ARG A 92 5.44 28.10 -0.97
CA ARG A 92 4.69 28.61 0.18
C ARG A 92 4.47 27.56 1.26
N LEU A 93 4.56 26.28 0.90
CA LEU A 93 4.43 25.15 1.81
C LEU A 93 5.79 24.68 2.35
N VAL A 94 6.87 24.94 1.63
CA VAL A 94 8.23 24.57 2.05
C VAL A 94 8.59 25.30 3.34
N GLY A 95 9.16 24.56 4.30
CA GLY A 95 9.48 25.07 5.63
C GLY A 95 8.34 24.96 6.65
N LEU A 96 7.10 24.75 6.22
CA LEU A 96 5.97 24.53 7.13
C LEU A 96 6.05 23.16 7.79
N ARG A 97 5.40 22.98 8.93
CA ARG A 97 5.32 21.67 9.61
C ARG A 97 4.07 20.90 9.17
N ALA A 98 4.26 19.62 8.83
CA ALA A 98 3.20 18.68 8.56
C ALA A 98 3.52 17.33 9.26
N ALA A 99 2.61 16.84 10.10
CA ALA A 99 2.75 15.58 10.85
C ALA A 99 4.07 15.44 11.64
N GLY A 100 4.61 16.55 12.15
CA GLY A 100 5.87 16.56 12.90
C GLY A 100 7.13 16.71 12.03
N LEU A 101 7.01 16.60 10.72
CA LEU A 101 8.09 16.82 9.74
C LEU A 101 8.03 18.25 9.17
N VAL A 102 9.15 18.71 8.63
CA VAL A 102 9.22 19.96 7.88
C VAL A 102 9.03 19.62 6.39
N VAL A 103 8.14 20.36 5.71
CA VAL A 103 7.94 20.23 4.26
C VAL A 103 9.19 20.69 3.54
N GLN A 104 9.75 19.85 2.71
CA GLN A 104 10.97 20.09 1.96
C GLN A 104 10.65 20.36 0.49
N ALA A 105 11.57 21.01 -0.21
CA ALA A 105 11.44 21.25 -1.64
C ALA A 105 11.70 19.97 -2.44
N MET A 106 11.12 19.85 -3.63
CA MET A 106 11.39 18.71 -4.52
C MET A 106 12.88 18.62 -4.90
N ALA A 107 13.62 19.73 -4.91
CA ALA A 107 15.06 19.74 -5.17
C ALA A 107 15.88 18.96 -4.13
N ASP A 108 15.35 18.75 -2.92
CA ASP A 108 16.02 18.01 -1.84
C ASP A 108 15.87 16.50 -2.00
N LEU A 109 14.98 16.02 -2.87
CA LEU A 109 14.66 14.60 -3.06
C LEU A 109 15.91 13.72 -3.29
N PRO A 110 16.88 14.07 -4.15
CA PRO A 110 18.07 13.23 -4.35
C PRO A 110 18.93 13.09 -3.09
N ALA A 111 19.01 14.13 -2.27
CA ALA A 111 19.73 14.08 -0.99
C ALA A 111 19.01 13.15 0.00
N LEU A 112 17.68 13.27 0.10
CA LEU A 112 16.85 12.41 0.96
C LEU A 112 16.96 10.92 0.62
N VAL A 113 16.98 10.61 -0.68
CA VAL A 113 17.18 9.21 -1.13
C VAL A 113 18.52 8.66 -0.63
N ARG A 114 19.59 9.43 -0.77
CA ARG A 114 20.95 8.99 -0.35
C ARG A 114 21.11 8.92 1.17
N GLU A 115 20.65 9.93 1.88
CA GLU A 115 20.93 10.12 3.31
C GLU A 115 19.97 9.34 4.20
N GLN A 116 18.71 9.21 3.79
CA GLN A 116 17.68 8.56 4.58
C GLN A 116 17.28 7.19 4.01
N GLY A 117 17.87 6.76 2.90
CA GLY A 117 17.59 5.47 2.28
C GLY A 117 16.16 5.35 1.76
N LEU A 118 15.61 6.46 1.26
CA LEU A 118 14.22 6.52 0.82
C LEU A 118 13.89 5.39 -0.17
N ALA A 119 12.95 4.53 0.22
CA ALA A 119 12.60 3.33 -0.53
C ALA A 119 11.30 3.49 -1.33
N ILE A 120 10.32 4.22 -0.79
CA ILE A 120 8.98 4.32 -1.35
C ILE A 120 8.58 5.80 -1.49
N GLY A 121 8.12 6.18 -2.68
CA GLY A 121 7.48 7.47 -2.94
C GLY A 121 5.97 7.35 -2.96
N VAL A 122 5.27 8.22 -2.22
CA VAL A 122 3.80 8.31 -2.25
C VAL A 122 3.42 9.61 -2.96
N ILE A 123 2.75 9.50 -4.10
CA ILE A 123 2.29 10.64 -4.89
C ILE A 123 0.87 11.00 -4.46
N ALA A 124 0.71 12.18 -3.88
CA ALA A 124 -0.57 12.75 -3.44
C ALA A 124 -0.79 14.15 -4.06
N THR A 125 -0.27 14.35 -5.26
CA THR A 125 -0.38 15.59 -6.05
C THR A 125 -1.59 15.56 -6.97
N PRO A 126 -1.99 16.72 -7.53
CA PRO A 126 -2.96 16.78 -8.62
C PRO A 126 -2.50 15.96 -9.84
N PRO A 127 -3.45 15.52 -10.71
CA PRO A 127 -3.16 14.69 -11.89
C PRO A 127 -2.08 15.27 -12.80
N GLU A 128 -2.10 16.60 -12.98
CA GLU A 128 -1.23 17.33 -13.89
C GLU A 128 0.25 17.26 -13.49
N SER A 129 0.51 17.15 -12.19
CA SER A 129 1.89 17.11 -11.65
C SER A 129 2.39 15.69 -11.38
N ALA A 130 1.51 14.67 -11.45
CA ALA A 130 1.84 13.33 -10.97
C ALA A 130 2.95 12.66 -11.79
N GLN A 131 2.97 12.85 -13.12
CA GLN A 131 4.00 12.28 -13.97
C GLN A 131 5.37 12.90 -13.68
N ASP A 132 5.44 14.23 -13.60
CA ASP A 132 6.71 14.94 -13.31
C ASP A 132 7.29 14.51 -11.95
N VAL A 133 6.42 14.30 -10.95
CA VAL A 133 6.84 13.79 -9.63
C VAL A 133 7.35 12.34 -9.74
N ALA A 134 6.70 11.50 -10.52
CA ALA A 134 7.15 10.13 -10.75
C ALA A 134 8.53 10.11 -11.43
N ASP A 135 8.74 10.94 -12.43
CA ASP A 135 10.01 11.06 -13.14
C ASP A 135 11.14 11.51 -12.22
N GLN A 136 10.88 12.47 -11.33
CA GLN A 136 11.84 12.93 -10.32
C GLN A 136 12.17 11.85 -9.29
N LEU A 137 11.16 11.09 -8.81
CA LEU A 137 11.37 9.95 -7.91
C LEU A 137 12.25 8.89 -8.56
N VAL A 138 11.95 8.53 -9.81
CA VAL A 138 12.72 7.55 -10.59
C VAL A 138 14.15 8.02 -10.83
N ALA A 139 14.34 9.26 -11.23
CA ALA A 139 15.66 9.88 -11.45
C ALA A 139 16.50 9.91 -10.15
N ALA A 140 15.86 10.12 -8.99
CA ALA A 140 16.51 10.09 -7.68
C ALA A 140 16.84 8.66 -7.22
N GLY A 141 16.35 7.61 -7.89
CA GLY A 141 16.63 6.22 -7.57
C GLY A 141 15.51 5.45 -6.87
N VAL A 142 14.35 6.07 -6.61
CA VAL A 142 13.18 5.39 -6.05
C VAL A 142 12.59 4.42 -7.07
N ARG A 143 12.30 3.20 -6.65
CA ARG A 143 11.77 2.13 -7.52
C ARG A 143 10.37 1.65 -7.13
N SER A 144 9.83 2.14 -6.04
CA SER A 144 8.49 1.75 -5.55
C SER A 144 7.64 3.00 -5.35
N ILE A 145 6.53 3.10 -6.06
CA ILE A 145 5.67 4.29 -6.08
C ILE A 145 4.22 3.89 -5.75
N LEU A 146 3.64 4.54 -4.76
CA LEU A 146 2.21 4.48 -4.47
C LEU A 146 1.55 5.74 -5.01
N ASN A 147 0.73 5.61 -6.05
CA ASN A 147 0.11 6.73 -6.74
C ASN A 147 -1.36 6.90 -6.33
N PHE A 148 -1.69 8.02 -5.69
CA PHE A 148 -3.07 8.42 -5.40
C PHE A 148 -3.66 9.39 -6.43
N ALA A 149 -2.86 9.90 -7.37
CA ALA A 149 -3.39 10.70 -8.46
C ALA A 149 -4.22 9.82 -9.42
N PRO A 150 -5.38 10.30 -9.91
CA PRO A 150 -6.29 9.52 -10.75
C PRO A 150 -5.77 9.37 -12.21
N VAL A 151 -4.47 9.21 -12.40
CA VAL A 151 -3.81 9.04 -13.69
C VAL A 151 -2.95 7.78 -13.72
N VAL A 152 -2.71 7.25 -14.90
CA VAL A 152 -1.75 6.18 -15.13
C VAL A 152 -0.38 6.82 -15.35
N LEU A 153 0.61 6.37 -14.59
CA LEU A 153 1.99 6.84 -14.73
C LEU A 153 2.76 5.96 -15.72
N SER A 154 3.58 6.60 -16.53
CA SER A 154 4.53 5.94 -17.41
C SER A 154 5.89 5.90 -16.71
N VAL A 155 6.42 4.70 -16.44
CA VAL A 155 7.70 4.53 -15.75
C VAL A 155 8.57 3.51 -16.47
N PRO A 156 9.90 3.56 -16.35
CA PRO A 156 10.80 2.57 -16.89
C PRO A 156 10.57 1.18 -16.29
N GLY A 157 11.02 0.13 -17.00
CA GLY A 157 11.07 -1.22 -16.46
C GLY A 157 11.89 -1.28 -15.17
N GLY A 158 11.40 -2.07 -14.20
CA GLY A 158 12.01 -2.20 -12.86
C GLY A 158 11.57 -1.12 -11.86
N VAL A 159 10.57 -0.31 -12.21
CA VAL A 159 9.85 0.57 -11.26
C VAL A 159 8.46 0.03 -11.05
N ASP A 160 8.11 -0.26 -9.80
CA ASP A 160 6.79 -0.74 -9.41
C ASP A 160 5.88 0.43 -9.05
N VAL A 161 4.74 0.51 -9.72
CA VAL A 161 3.71 1.51 -9.43
C VAL A 161 2.43 0.82 -9.00
N ARG A 162 1.91 1.22 -7.84
CA ARG A 162 0.57 0.82 -7.37
C ARG A 162 -0.32 2.04 -7.35
N LYS A 163 -1.37 2.01 -8.18
CA LYS A 163 -2.41 3.05 -8.19
C LYS A 163 -3.47 2.75 -7.13
N VAL A 164 -3.83 3.75 -6.35
CA VAL A 164 -4.96 3.72 -5.41
C VAL A 164 -6.00 4.72 -5.89
N ASP A 165 -7.13 4.23 -6.38
CA ASP A 165 -8.21 5.06 -6.90
C ASP A 165 -9.48 4.84 -6.07
N LEU A 166 -9.67 5.71 -5.08
CA LEU A 166 -10.82 5.65 -4.18
C LEU A 166 -12.15 5.85 -4.92
N GLY A 167 -12.14 6.62 -6.01
CA GLY A 167 -13.32 6.82 -6.86
C GLY A 167 -13.75 5.52 -7.55
N THR A 168 -12.79 4.78 -8.09
CA THR A 168 -13.04 3.47 -8.69
C THR A 168 -13.61 2.47 -7.68
N GLU A 169 -13.07 2.42 -6.46
CA GLU A 169 -13.60 1.54 -5.41
C GLU A 169 -15.05 1.87 -5.04
N LEU A 170 -15.39 3.17 -4.95
CA LEU A 170 -16.77 3.60 -4.72
C LEU A 170 -17.68 3.27 -5.90
N GLN A 171 -17.23 3.38 -7.14
CA GLN A 171 -17.99 2.99 -8.32
C GLN A 171 -18.29 1.49 -8.34
N ILE A 172 -17.32 0.65 -7.97
CA ILE A 172 -17.53 -0.79 -7.82
C ILE A 172 -18.60 -1.08 -6.77
N LEU A 173 -18.54 -0.43 -5.62
CA LEU A 173 -19.56 -0.58 -4.58
C LEU A 173 -20.94 -0.12 -5.03
N ALA A 174 -21.02 1.00 -5.74
CA ALA A 174 -22.28 1.50 -6.29
C ALA A 174 -22.90 0.52 -7.31
N PHE A 175 -22.07 -0.05 -8.18
CA PHE A 175 -22.49 -1.09 -9.12
C PHE A 175 -23.04 -2.33 -8.40
N LEU A 176 -22.33 -2.83 -7.38
CA LEU A 176 -22.77 -3.98 -6.59
C LEU A 176 -24.07 -3.70 -5.82
N ALA A 177 -24.24 -2.49 -5.30
CA ALA A 177 -25.46 -2.07 -4.62
C ALA A 177 -26.66 -2.04 -5.59
N GLN A 178 -26.45 -1.53 -6.81
CA GLN A 178 -27.49 -1.50 -7.84
C GLN A 178 -27.94 -2.90 -8.25
N GLN A 179 -27.02 -3.86 -8.36
CA GLN A 179 -27.37 -5.24 -8.68
C GLN A 179 -28.24 -5.91 -7.60
N ARG A 180 -28.11 -5.53 -6.34
CA ARG A 180 -28.93 -6.07 -5.24
C ARG A 180 -30.36 -5.52 -5.25
N THR A 181 -30.57 -4.35 -5.85
CA THR A 181 -31.89 -3.68 -5.90
C THR A 181 -32.73 -4.03 -7.14
N VAL A 182 -32.13 -4.71 -8.15
CA VAL A 182 -32.87 -5.20 -9.31
C VAL A 182 -33.52 -6.54 -8.92
N PRO A 183 -34.90 -6.65 -8.80
CA PRO A 183 -35.54 -7.93 -8.57
C PRO A 183 -35.26 -8.84 -9.78
N THR A 184 -34.96 -10.09 -9.52
CA THR A 184 -34.81 -11.13 -10.54
C THR A 184 -36.17 -11.41 -11.16
N THR A 185 -36.61 -10.54 -12.06
CA THR A 185 -37.82 -10.78 -12.88
C THR A 185 -37.36 -11.30 -14.23
N ARG A 186 -36.89 -12.57 -14.25
CA ARG A 186 -36.77 -13.37 -15.46
C ARG A 186 -37.00 -14.83 -15.13
N THR A 187 -38.26 -15.19 -14.94
CA THR A 187 -38.66 -16.57 -15.12
C THR A 187 -40.07 -16.63 -15.67
N ALA A 188 -40.20 -17.37 -16.77
CA ALA A 188 -41.40 -17.96 -17.30
C ALA A 188 -42.36 -17.07 -18.09
N GLU A 189 -42.15 -17.05 -19.40
CA GLU A 189 -43.20 -17.26 -20.39
C GLU A 189 -42.58 -17.94 -21.60
N VAL A 190 -42.62 -19.27 -21.59
CA VAL A 190 -42.64 -20.10 -22.81
C VAL A 190 -43.65 -21.19 -22.52
N SER A 191 -44.84 -20.97 -23.02
CA SER A 191 -45.85 -22.00 -23.31
C SER A 191 -45.83 -22.26 -24.78
#